data_f738ea50f54d55fa5498a05169f6bf0f
#
_entry.id   f738ea50f54d55fa5498a05169f6bf0f
#
_cell.length_a   1.000
_cell.length_b   1.000
_cell.length_c   1.000
_cell.angle_alpha   90.00
_cell.angle_beta   90.00
_cell.angle_gamma   90.00
#
_symmetry.space_group_name_H-M   'P 1'
#
loop_
_entity.id
_entity.type
_entity.pdbx_description
1 polymer ?
#
loop_
_entity_poly.entity_id
_entity_poly.type
_entity_poly.pdbx_seq_one_letter_code
_entity_poly.pdbx_strand_id
1 'polypeptide(L)'
;MEDGHFGEDVAATYDQSEGPEFEPAVVAATVGFLAGLAGDGAALELGIGTGRIALPLAARGVSVHGIDLSRAMVARLRAKPGGDAVGVTIGDFATTRVPGEFSVAYLVFNTIMNLTTQAEQVACFRNAAAHLRPGGCFVIEVGVPALRQLPHGQTVVPFHGGATNWAYDVYDVATQAMSSNYVDVTGGRGAFRSIPFRYVWPSELDLMAEMAGMRLRERWSDWAREPFTGEPQARLGLAEALNSLAAHRAADLLQLVARGAVPVGQLLVERGRLRGLPGQLGRAEGCRVAVLDAVAHEVEARHAGFGVVALGRGFVGHGAPSLVPAHCAPQ
;
A
#
# COMPACT_ATOMS: atom_id res chain seq x y z
N MET A 1 7.02 -22.45 -1.99
CA MET A 1 7.18 -21.01 -1.70
C MET A 1 8.09 -20.95 -0.48
N GLU A 2 9.20 -20.30 -0.60
CA GLU A 2 10.15 -20.13 0.51
C GLU A 2 9.67 -18.98 1.41
N ASP A 3 10.03 -19.03 2.71
CA ASP A 3 9.59 -18.03 3.72
C ASP A 3 10.28 -16.65 3.55
N GLY A 4 11.00 -16.43 2.46
CA GLY A 4 11.75 -15.21 2.18
C GLY A 4 12.79 -14.93 3.26
N HIS A 5 12.89 -13.65 3.67
CA HIS A 5 13.84 -13.21 4.72
C HIS A 5 13.31 -13.44 6.15
N PHE A 6 12.05 -13.90 6.30
CA PHE A 6 11.37 -14.11 7.58
C PHE A 6 11.19 -15.60 7.90
N GLY A 7 12.23 -16.40 7.67
CA GLY A 7 12.27 -17.82 8.01
C GLY A 7 12.30 -18.08 9.52
N GLU A 8 12.48 -19.37 9.90
CA GLU A 8 12.40 -19.82 11.30
C GLU A 8 13.36 -19.06 12.24
N ASP A 9 14.57 -18.74 11.78
CA ASP A 9 15.58 -18.03 12.61
C ASP A 9 15.09 -16.63 13.00
N VAL A 10 14.42 -15.93 12.08
CA VAL A 10 13.83 -14.60 12.35
C VAL A 10 12.56 -14.74 13.16
N ALA A 11 11.67 -15.67 12.79
CA ALA A 11 10.41 -15.88 13.48
C ALA A 11 10.59 -16.26 14.96
N ALA A 12 11.66 -17.00 15.29
CA ALA A 12 11.96 -17.44 16.68
C ALA A 12 12.18 -16.28 17.64
N THR A 13 12.72 -15.16 17.18
CA THR A 13 13.10 -14.02 18.01
C THR A 13 12.30 -12.74 17.71
N TYR A 14 11.44 -12.76 16.71
CA TYR A 14 10.74 -11.57 16.21
C TYR A 14 9.97 -10.81 17.31
N ASP A 15 9.23 -11.53 18.14
CA ASP A 15 8.43 -10.94 19.23
C ASP A 15 9.28 -10.47 20.44
N GLN A 16 10.59 -10.77 20.44
CA GLN A 16 11.53 -10.33 21.48
C GLN A 16 12.19 -8.99 21.11
N SER A 17 11.82 -8.41 19.97
CA SER A 17 12.33 -7.12 19.53
C SER A 17 11.91 -6.01 20.50
N GLU A 18 12.84 -5.11 20.81
CA GLU A 18 12.66 -4.00 21.76
C GLU A 18 12.43 -2.65 21.04
N GLY A 19 11.99 -2.69 19.77
CA GLY A 19 11.68 -1.47 19.02
C GLY A 19 10.43 -0.74 19.55
N PRO A 20 10.35 0.59 19.36
CA PRO A 20 9.20 1.39 19.83
C PRO A 20 7.85 0.89 19.28
N GLU A 21 7.85 0.24 18.13
CA GLU A 21 6.67 -0.36 17.51
C GLU A 21 6.14 -1.59 18.27
N PHE A 22 6.92 -2.18 19.17
CA PHE A 22 6.52 -3.26 20.07
C PHE A 22 6.00 -2.75 21.42
N GLU A 23 6.16 -1.46 21.70
CA GLU A 23 5.66 -0.84 22.92
C GLU A 23 4.14 -1.05 23.06
N PRO A 24 3.63 -1.53 24.21
CA PRO A 24 2.22 -1.82 24.39
C PRO A 24 1.30 -0.62 24.12
N ALA A 25 1.78 0.60 24.41
CA ALA A 25 1.03 1.83 24.15
C ALA A 25 0.87 2.09 22.64
N VAL A 26 1.91 1.86 21.84
CA VAL A 26 1.89 2.01 20.39
C VAL A 26 0.98 0.96 19.76
N VAL A 27 1.10 -0.31 20.17
CA VAL A 27 0.21 -1.38 19.74
C VAL A 27 -1.25 -1.05 20.07
N ALA A 28 -1.54 -0.59 21.29
CA ALA A 28 -2.89 -0.24 21.70
C ALA A 28 -3.47 0.93 20.91
N ALA A 29 -2.65 1.96 20.56
CA ALA A 29 -3.04 3.09 19.74
C ALA A 29 -3.33 2.65 18.30
N THR A 30 -2.45 1.85 17.68
CA THR A 30 -2.63 1.25 16.35
C THR A 30 -3.94 0.45 16.28
N VAL A 31 -4.15 -0.45 17.24
CA VAL A 31 -5.35 -1.29 17.31
C VAL A 31 -6.61 -0.46 17.52
N GLY A 32 -6.55 0.59 18.35
CA GLY A 32 -7.66 1.52 18.56
C GLY A 32 -8.05 2.26 17.28
N PHE A 33 -7.06 2.73 16.54
CA PHE A 33 -7.22 3.41 15.27
C PHE A 33 -7.87 2.49 14.21
N LEU A 34 -7.32 1.28 14.04
CA LEU A 34 -7.81 0.31 13.06
C LEU A 34 -9.21 -0.20 13.40
N ALA A 35 -9.51 -0.45 14.69
CA ALA A 35 -10.85 -0.84 15.14
C ALA A 35 -11.88 0.25 14.83
N GLY A 36 -11.53 1.53 15.03
CA GLY A 36 -12.39 2.65 14.68
C GLY A 36 -12.70 2.74 13.17
N LEU A 37 -11.73 2.41 12.31
CA LEU A 37 -11.94 2.36 10.85
C LEU A 37 -12.73 1.10 10.42
N ALA A 38 -12.49 -0.03 11.06
CA ALA A 38 -13.22 -1.27 10.76
C ALA A 38 -14.71 -1.14 11.06
N GLY A 39 -15.08 -0.46 12.17
CA GLY A 39 -16.46 -0.41 12.64
C GLY A 39 -17.01 -1.82 12.81
N ASP A 40 -18.18 -2.08 12.21
CA ASP A 40 -18.81 -3.41 12.21
C ASP A 40 -18.27 -4.36 11.11
N GLY A 41 -17.31 -3.89 10.31
CA GLY A 41 -16.77 -4.67 9.18
C GLY A 41 -15.47 -5.41 9.53
N ALA A 42 -15.00 -6.19 8.55
CA ALA A 42 -13.76 -6.96 8.66
C ALA A 42 -12.51 -6.14 8.33
N ALA A 43 -11.37 -6.58 8.85
CA ALA A 43 -10.04 -6.04 8.60
C ALA A 43 -9.15 -7.06 7.88
N LEU A 44 -8.34 -6.58 6.92
CA LEU A 44 -7.34 -7.37 6.21
C LEU A 44 -5.94 -6.86 6.52
N GLU A 45 -5.10 -7.70 7.12
CA GLU A 45 -3.68 -7.39 7.35
C GLU A 45 -2.81 -7.94 6.23
N LEU A 46 -2.03 -7.08 5.61
CA LEU A 46 -1.04 -7.44 4.59
C LEU A 46 0.33 -7.59 5.28
N GLY A 47 0.86 -8.82 5.31
CA GLY A 47 2.04 -9.15 6.11
C GLY A 47 1.69 -9.35 7.59
N ILE A 48 0.77 -10.28 7.91
CA ILE A 48 0.26 -10.49 9.27
C ILE A 48 1.34 -10.95 10.28
N GLY A 49 2.41 -11.60 9.80
CA GLY A 49 3.52 -12.04 10.61
C GLY A 49 3.10 -12.91 11.80
N THR A 50 3.61 -12.55 12.97
CA THR A 50 3.31 -13.23 14.25
C THR A 50 2.01 -12.76 14.91
N GLY A 51 1.24 -11.89 14.24
CA GLY A 51 -0.06 -11.39 14.71
C GLY A 51 0.03 -10.28 15.75
N ARG A 52 1.11 -9.50 15.76
CA ARG A 52 1.32 -8.40 16.71
C ARG A 52 0.15 -7.40 16.77
N ILE A 53 -0.45 -7.09 15.62
CA ILE A 53 -1.63 -6.21 15.52
C ILE A 53 -2.92 -7.01 15.37
N ALA A 54 -2.92 -8.08 14.56
CA ALA A 54 -4.12 -8.88 14.30
C ALA A 54 -4.74 -9.47 15.55
N LEU A 55 -3.94 -10.04 16.47
CA LEU A 55 -4.46 -10.69 17.67
C LEU A 55 -5.17 -9.72 18.62
N PRO A 56 -4.56 -8.58 19.03
CA PRO A 56 -5.27 -7.62 19.88
C PRO A 56 -6.43 -6.91 19.15
N LEU A 57 -6.40 -6.80 17.81
CA LEU A 57 -7.52 -6.28 17.03
C LEU A 57 -8.69 -7.27 17.03
N ALA A 58 -8.42 -8.56 16.83
CA ALA A 58 -9.42 -9.62 16.93
C ALA A 58 -10.00 -9.74 18.35
N ALA A 59 -9.18 -9.55 19.38
CA ALA A 59 -9.65 -9.53 20.78
C ALA A 59 -10.62 -8.38 21.08
N ARG A 60 -10.66 -7.32 20.24
CA ARG A 60 -11.68 -6.25 20.30
C ARG A 60 -12.95 -6.57 19.51
N GLY A 61 -13.09 -7.78 18.98
CA GLY A 61 -14.26 -8.22 18.25
C GLY A 61 -14.23 -7.92 16.74
N VAL A 62 -13.14 -7.37 16.20
CA VAL A 62 -12.99 -7.17 14.76
C VAL A 62 -12.67 -8.50 14.07
N SER A 63 -13.42 -8.88 13.04
CA SER A 63 -13.08 -10.03 12.21
C SER A 63 -11.82 -9.72 11.41
N VAL A 64 -10.72 -10.45 11.65
CA VAL A 64 -9.42 -10.22 11.00
C VAL A 64 -9.06 -11.38 10.10
N HIS A 65 -8.62 -11.06 8.90
CA HIS A 65 -7.93 -11.99 8.00
C HIS A 65 -6.55 -11.43 7.66
N GLY A 66 -5.54 -12.28 7.52
CA GLY A 66 -4.20 -11.87 7.15
C GLY A 66 -3.63 -12.64 5.97
N ILE A 67 -2.71 -12.00 5.27
CA ILE A 67 -1.90 -12.63 4.22
C ILE A 67 -0.44 -12.55 4.66
N ASP A 68 0.29 -13.65 4.60
CA ASP A 68 1.73 -13.68 4.84
C ASP A 68 2.42 -14.72 3.98
N LEU A 69 3.63 -14.42 3.54
CA LEU A 69 4.44 -15.36 2.78
C LEU A 69 5.10 -16.40 3.69
N SER A 70 5.48 -16.00 4.92
CA SER A 70 6.24 -16.81 5.86
C SER A 70 5.35 -17.77 6.66
N ARG A 71 5.55 -19.05 6.44
CA ARG A 71 4.92 -20.11 7.25
C ARG A 71 5.45 -20.12 8.67
N ALA A 72 6.74 -19.80 8.85
CA ALA A 72 7.37 -19.74 10.16
C ALA A 72 6.75 -18.64 11.03
N MET A 73 6.54 -17.43 10.48
CA MET A 73 5.85 -16.34 11.17
C MET A 73 4.42 -16.71 11.54
N VAL A 74 3.67 -17.28 10.60
CA VAL A 74 2.29 -17.72 10.84
C VAL A 74 2.22 -18.85 11.87
N ALA A 75 3.21 -19.76 11.91
CA ALA A 75 3.26 -20.79 12.96
C ALA A 75 3.41 -20.15 14.36
N ARG A 76 4.17 -19.07 14.51
CA ARG A 76 4.27 -18.30 15.76
C ARG A 76 2.94 -17.63 16.14
N LEU A 77 2.23 -17.08 15.14
CA LEU A 77 0.88 -16.54 15.35
C LEU A 77 -0.04 -17.63 15.87
N ARG A 78 -0.07 -18.80 15.23
CA ARG A 78 -0.93 -19.94 15.63
C ARG A 78 -0.67 -20.44 17.05
N ALA A 79 0.58 -20.35 17.50
CA ALA A 79 0.96 -20.76 18.87
C ALA A 79 0.49 -19.79 19.97
N LYS A 80 -0.02 -18.61 19.62
CA LYS A 80 -0.48 -17.59 20.59
C LYS A 80 -1.96 -17.75 20.90
N PRO A 81 -2.41 -17.33 22.11
CA PRO A 81 -3.82 -17.27 22.43
C PRO A 81 -4.62 -16.47 21.40
N GLY A 82 -5.73 -17.04 20.91
CA GLY A 82 -6.55 -16.45 19.86
C GLY A 82 -6.02 -16.61 18.44
N GLY A 83 -4.83 -17.19 18.24
CA GLY A 83 -4.24 -17.38 16.93
C GLY A 83 -5.08 -18.20 15.96
N ASP A 84 -5.80 -19.22 16.47
CA ASP A 84 -6.67 -20.07 15.65
C ASP A 84 -7.94 -19.35 15.16
N ALA A 85 -8.36 -18.29 15.84
CA ALA A 85 -9.54 -17.52 15.49
C ALA A 85 -9.29 -16.50 14.35
N VAL A 86 -8.03 -16.19 14.06
CA VAL A 86 -7.65 -15.26 12.98
C VAL A 86 -7.51 -16.01 11.66
N GLY A 87 -8.22 -15.59 10.61
CA GLY A 87 -8.05 -16.14 9.27
C GLY A 87 -6.66 -15.81 8.72
N VAL A 88 -5.96 -16.78 8.12
CA VAL A 88 -4.65 -16.52 7.46
C VAL A 88 -4.56 -17.29 6.15
N THR A 89 -4.11 -16.59 5.12
CA THR A 89 -3.76 -17.16 3.82
C THR A 89 -2.25 -17.02 3.59
N ILE A 90 -1.59 -18.13 3.31
CA ILE A 90 -0.17 -18.13 2.93
C ILE A 90 -0.05 -17.67 1.48
N GLY A 91 0.68 -16.58 1.27
CA GLY A 91 0.87 -16.00 -0.07
C GLY A 91 1.55 -14.63 -0.04
N ASP A 92 1.90 -14.17 -1.22
CA ASP A 92 2.43 -12.82 -1.44
C ASP A 92 1.29 -11.79 -1.32
N PHE A 93 1.36 -10.89 -0.35
CA PHE A 93 0.33 -9.88 -0.10
C PHE A 93 0.20 -8.85 -1.23
N ALA A 94 1.16 -8.75 -2.15
CA ALA A 94 1.03 -7.90 -3.33
C ALA A 94 0.05 -8.47 -4.37
N THR A 95 -0.17 -9.80 -4.38
CA THR A 95 -0.90 -10.47 -5.46
C THR A 95 -1.97 -11.45 -4.98
N THR A 96 -1.84 -12.00 -3.78
CA THR A 96 -2.76 -13.01 -3.24
C THR A 96 -4.14 -12.42 -2.99
N ARG A 97 -5.19 -13.11 -3.47
CA ARG A 97 -6.58 -12.77 -3.25
C ARG A 97 -7.19 -13.65 -2.16
N VAL A 98 -7.95 -13.02 -1.29
CA VAL A 98 -8.77 -13.71 -0.29
C VAL A 98 -10.25 -13.37 -0.50
N PRO A 99 -11.16 -14.29 -0.17
CA PRO A 99 -12.58 -14.01 -0.31
C PRO A 99 -13.07 -13.01 0.73
N GLY A 100 -14.11 -12.26 0.38
CA GLY A 100 -14.75 -11.28 1.25
C GLY A 100 -14.45 -9.84 0.86
N GLU A 101 -15.14 -8.91 1.52
CA GLU A 101 -14.94 -7.47 1.42
C GLU A 101 -14.56 -6.92 2.79
N PHE A 102 -13.61 -6.00 2.82
CA PHE A 102 -13.04 -5.47 4.05
C PHE A 102 -13.34 -3.98 4.19
N SER A 103 -13.61 -3.54 5.42
CA SER A 103 -13.75 -2.11 5.74
C SER A 103 -12.41 -1.42 5.82
N VAL A 104 -11.40 -2.15 6.30
CA VAL A 104 -10.02 -1.67 6.38
C VAL A 104 -9.07 -2.76 5.93
N ALA A 105 -8.15 -2.40 5.03
CA ALA A 105 -6.92 -3.13 4.77
C ALA A 105 -5.78 -2.35 5.40
N TYR A 106 -4.79 -3.04 5.98
CA TYR A 106 -3.68 -2.32 6.59
C TYR A 106 -2.35 -3.06 6.41
N LEU A 107 -1.30 -2.27 6.40
CA LEU A 107 0.07 -2.69 6.23
C LEU A 107 0.93 -1.79 7.10
N VAL A 108 1.44 -2.34 8.20
CA VAL A 108 2.14 -1.60 9.25
C VAL A 108 3.60 -2.01 9.35
N PHE A 109 4.37 -1.24 10.09
CA PHE A 109 5.77 -1.54 10.40
C PHE A 109 6.66 -1.66 9.13
N ASN A 110 6.60 -0.65 8.26
CA ASN A 110 7.42 -0.61 7.04
C ASN A 110 7.26 -1.80 6.09
N THR A 111 6.26 -2.64 6.26
CA THR A 111 6.10 -3.89 5.51
C THR A 111 6.01 -3.66 3.99
N ILE A 112 5.54 -2.49 3.53
CA ILE A 112 5.57 -2.13 2.10
C ILE A 112 6.98 -2.17 1.51
N MET A 113 8.00 -1.89 2.32
CA MET A 113 9.40 -1.86 1.88
C MET A 113 9.97 -3.24 1.57
N ASN A 114 9.34 -4.33 2.06
CA ASN A 114 9.70 -5.71 1.70
C ASN A 114 9.42 -6.03 0.22
N LEU A 115 8.56 -5.25 -0.44
CA LEU A 115 8.37 -5.30 -1.89
C LEU A 115 9.49 -4.49 -2.54
N THR A 116 10.46 -5.18 -3.11
CA THR A 116 11.73 -4.61 -3.52
C THR A 116 11.70 -3.91 -4.88
N THR A 117 10.57 -3.97 -5.57
CA THR A 117 10.35 -3.26 -6.82
C THR A 117 9.15 -2.32 -6.76
N GLN A 118 9.20 -1.24 -7.54
CA GLN A 118 8.08 -0.31 -7.67
C GLN A 118 6.82 -1.01 -8.19
N ALA A 119 6.98 -1.95 -9.12
CA ALA A 119 5.86 -2.70 -9.68
C ALA A 119 5.13 -3.55 -8.63
N GLU A 120 5.85 -4.20 -7.73
CA GLU A 120 5.27 -4.96 -6.62
C GLU A 120 4.54 -4.04 -5.63
N GLN A 121 5.12 -2.88 -5.30
CA GLN A 121 4.46 -1.90 -4.43
C GLN A 121 3.16 -1.37 -5.04
N VAL A 122 3.15 -1.04 -6.34
CA VAL A 122 1.92 -0.68 -7.08
C VAL A 122 0.92 -1.85 -7.08
N ALA A 123 1.39 -3.08 -7.28
CA ALA A 123 0.52 -4.27 -7.23
C ALA A 123 -0.13 -4.44 -5.85
N CYS A 124 0.62 -4.20 -4.75
CA CYS A 124 0.10 -4.22 -3.39
C CYS A 124 -1.06 -3.21 -3.20
N PHE A 125 -0.91 -1.96 -3.66
CA PHE A 125 -1.96 -0.96 -3.60
C PHE A 125 -3.22 -1.41 -4.37
N ARG A 126 -3.05 -1.95 -5.59
CA ARG A 126 -4.16 -2.51 -6.37
C ARG A 126 -4.79 -3.72 -5.68
N ASN A 127 -3.99 -4.54 -5.02
CA ASN A 127 -4.47 -5.68 -4.27
C ASN A 127 -5.31 -5.23 -3.06
N ALA A 128 -4.81 -4.28 -2.28
CA ALA A 128 -5.55 -3.69 -1.16
C ALA A 128 -6.88 -3.08 -1.63
N ALA A 129 -6.84 -2.24 -2.66
CA ALA A 129 -8.04 -1.59 -3.22
C ALA A 129 -9.13 -2.60 -3.65
N ALA A 130 -8.71 -3.73 -4.21
CA ALA A 130 -9.64 -4.75 -4.70
C ALA A 130 -10.25 -5.64 -3.59
N HIS A 131 -9.74 -5.57 -2.38
CA HIS A 131 -10.33 -6.20 -1.20
C HIS A 131 -11.23 -5.25 -0.40
N LEU A 132 -11.11 -3.94 -0.62
CA LEU A 132 -11.88 -2.96 0.12
C LEU A 132 -13.30 -2.82 -0.43
N ARG A 133 -14.27 -2.80 0.46
CA ARG A 133 -15.62 -2.36 0.13
C ARG A 133 -15.61 -0.88 -0.31
N PRO A 134 -16.62 -0.42 -1.05
CA PRO A 134 -16.78 1.01 -1.33
C PRO A 134 -16.75 1.85 -0.04
N GLY A 135 -15.89 2.87 0.00
CA GLY A 135 -15.66 3.70 1.19
C GLY A 135 -14.73 3.09 2.25
N GLY A 136 -14.23 1.87 2.01
CA GLY A 136 -13.21 1.25 2.87
C GLY A 136 -11.88 1.98 2.80
N CYS A 137 -11.05 1.78 3.82
CA CYS A 137 -9.76 2.46 3.96
C CYS A 137 -8.58 1.50 3.83
N PHE A 138 -7.53 1.92 3.13
CA PHE A 138 -6.21 1.31 3.21
C PHE A 138 -5.32 2.14 4.12
N VAL A 139 -4.72 1.51 5.12
CA VAL A 139 -3.85 2.16 6.11
C VAL A 139 -2.43 1.64 5.94
N ILE A 140 -1.47 2.55 5.81
CA ILE A 140 -0.05 2.21 5.70
C ILE A 140 0.72 2.94 6.79
N GLU A 141 1.59 2.22 7.49
CA GLU A 141 2.62 2.78 8.36
C GLU A 141 3.98 2.52 7.72
N VAL A 142 4.71 3.59 7.43
CA VAL A 142 6.04 3.51 6.83
C VAL A 142 6.91 4.69 7.24
N GLY A 143 8.18 4.42 7.50
CA GLY A 143 9.18 5.46 7.80
C GLY A 143 9.56 6.26 6.56
N VAL A 144 9.66 7.57 6.72
CA VAL A 144 10.23 8.45 5.68
C VAL A 144 11.77 8.36 5.80
N PRO A 145 12.48 8.04 4.72
CA PRO A 145 13.93 7.91 4.76
C PRO A 145 14.62 9.22 5.18
N ALA A 146 15.52 9.14 6.14
CA ALA A 146 16.25 10.30 6.69
C ALA A 146 17.43 10.73 5.79
N LEU A 147 17.28 10.67 4.46
CA LEU A 147 18.35 10.94 3.50
C LEU A 147 18.91 12.36 3.59
N ARG A 148 18.12 13.33 4.11
CA ARG A 148 18.59 14.71 4.35
C ARG A 148 19.68 14.81 5.43
N GLN A 149 19.84 13.77 6.24
CA GLN A 149 20.89 13.70 7.27
C GLN A 149 22.21 13.17 6.73
N LEU A 150 22.20 12.61 5.50
CA LEU A 150 23.41 12.08 4.88
C LEU A 150 24.25 13.21 4.29
N PRO A 151 25.53 13.29 4.63
CA PRO A 151 26.49 14.12 3.91
C PRO A 151 26.54 13.77 2.43
N HIS A 152 26.90 14.74 1.59
CA HIS A 152 26.99 14.54 0.15
C HIS A 152 27.91 13.36 -0.21
N GLY A 153 27.41 12.46 -1.05
CA GLY A 153 28.14 11.27 -1.51
C GLY A 153 28.13 10.08 -0.51
N GLN A 154 27.51 10.22 0.65
CA GLN A 154 27.31 9.11 1.56
C GLN A 154 25.99 8.39 1.31
N THR A 155 25.99 7.08 1.54
CA THR A 155 24.83 6.21 1.32
C THR A 155 24.48 5.35 2.54
N VAL A 156 25.28 5.45 3.62
CA VAL A 156 25.19 4.58 4.80
C VAL A 156 24.69 5.37 6.01
N VAL A 157 23.63 4.88 6.64
CA VAL A 157 23.07 5.43 7.88
C VAL A 157 23.15 4.38 8.98
N PRO A 158 24.01 4.53 10.00
CA PRO A 158 23.99 3.66 11.16
C PRO A 158 22.73 3.96 12.00
N PHE A 159 22.05 2.91 12.45
CA PHE A 159 20.88 3.05 13.32
C PHE A 159 21.01 2.30 14.65
N HIS A 160 22.02 1.44 14.78
CA HIS A 160 22.38 0.79 16.04
C HIS A 160 23.88 0.63 16.17
N GLY A 161 24.41 0.86 17.38
CA GLY A 161 25.82 0.67 17.69
C GLY A 161 25.98 0.20 19.13
N GLY A 162 26.31 -1.08 19.31
CA GLY A 162 26.64 -1.72 20.57
C GLY A 162 28.12 -2.14 20.64
N ALA A 163 28.52 -2.75 21.75
CA ALA A 163 29.88 -3.24 21.93
C ALA A 163 30.23 -4.42 21.01
N THR A 164 29.22 -5.23 20.67
CA THR A 164 29.37 -6.46 19.88
C THR A 164 28.42 -6.56 18.72
N ASN A 165 27.51 -5.59 18.54
CA ASN A 165 26.51 -5.60 17.47
C ASN A 165 26.34 -4.20 16.89
N TRP A 166 26.21 -4.16 15.58
CA TRP A 166 25.99 -2.93 14.82
C TRP A 166 24.92 -3.17 13.79
N ALA A 167 24.16 -2.11 13.47
CA ALA A 167 23.24 -2.16 12.35
C ALA A 167 23.24 -0.82 11.59
N TYR A 168 23.16 -0.92 10.27
CA TYR A 168 23.17 0.23 9.38
C TYR A 168 22.36 -0.05 8.12
N ASP A 169 21.75 1.01 7.60
CA ASP A 169 21.09 1.00 6.32
C ASP A 169 22.02 1.49 5.21
N VAL A 170 21.91 0.89 4.03
CA VAL A 170 22.57 1.36 2.81
C VAL A 170 21.49 1.77 1.82
N TYR A 171 21.59 2.99 1.27
CA TYR A 171 20.59 3.57 0.37
C TYR A 171 21.15 3.76 -1.05
N ASP A 172 20.37 3.38 -2.05
CA ASP A 172 20.53 3.80 -3.44
C ASP A 172 19.42 4.79 -3.79
N VAL A 173 19.79 6.06 -3.94
CA VAL A 173 18.82 7.14 -4.21
C VAL A 173 18.25 7.12 -5.62
N ALA A 174 18.90 6.43 -6.57
CA ALA A 174 18.45 6.36 -7.94
C ALA A 174 17.33 5.34 -8.15
N THR A 175 17.43 4.20 -7.46
CA THR A 175 16.46 3.10 -7.57
C THR A 175 15.52 3.00 -6.39
N GLN A 176 15.82 3.72 -5.29
CA GLN A 176 15.19 3.58 -3.98
C GLN A 176 15.45 2.21 -3.33
N ALA A 177 16.39 1.44 -3.85
CA ALA A 177 16.83 0.23 -3.17
C ALA A 177 17.49 0.60 -1.82
N MET A 178 17.25 -0.22 -0.83
CA MET A 178 17.82 -0.09 0.51
C MET A 178 18.15 -1.48 1.04
N SER A 179 19.14 -1.57 1.89
CA SER A 179 19.37 -2.78 2.69
C SER A 179 19.62 -2.42 4.14
N SER A 180 18.99 -3.17 5.06
CA SER A 180 19.31 -3.13 6.48
C SER A 180 20.30 -4.24 6.80
N ASN A 181 21.45 -3.86 7.32
CA ASN A 181 22.60 -4.73 7.54
C ASN A 181 22.87 -4.86 9.02
N TYR A 182 22.98 -6.09 9.51
CA TYR A 182 23.19 -6.43 10.90
C TYR A 182 24.52 -7.19 11.03
N VAL A 183 25.33 -6.76 11.95
CA VAL A 183 26.63 -7.37 12.26
C VAL A 183 26.67 -7.72 13.74
N ASP A 184 26.84 -8.98 14.05
CA ASP A 184 27.02 -9.49 15.41
C ASP A 184 28.37 -10.13 15.54
N VAL A 185 29.11 -9.77 16.60
CA VAL A 185 30.42 -10.34 16.91
C VAL A 185 30.37 -11.00 18.29
N THR A 186 30.40 -12.32 18.31
CA THR A 186 30.36 -13.11 19.55
C THR A 186 31.49 -14.13 19.57
N GLY A 187 32.28 -14.14 20.65
CA GLY A 187 33.37 -15.09 20.80
C GLY A 187 34.44 -14.99 19.71
N GLY A 188 34.68 -13.79 19.15
CA GLY A 188 35.65 -13.56 18.08
C GLY A 188 35.17 -14.01 16.68
N ARG A 189 33.89 -14.37 16.53
CA ARG A 189 33.26 -14.72 15.25
C ARG A 189 32.21 -13.66 14.89
N GLY A 190 32.24 -13.19 13.63
CA GLY A 190 31.26 -12.28 13.07
C GLY A 190 30.13 -13.04 12.35
N ALA A 191 28.88 -12.68 12.63
CA ALA A 191 27.72 -13.03 11.82
C ALA A 191 27.24 -11.78 11.09
N PHE A 192 26.88 -11.93 9.82
CA PHE A 192 26.37 -10.86 8.99
C PHE A 192 25.04 -11.27 8.38
N ARG A 193 24.05 -10.38 8.47
CA ARG A 193 22.75 -10.54 7.83
C ARG A 193 22.38 -9.24 7.10
N SER A 194 21.91 -9.36 5.88
CA SER A 194 21.42 -8.24 5.07
C SER A 194 20.01 -8.53 4.59
N ILE A 195 19.11 -7.58 4.76
CA ILE A 195 17.73 -7.67 4.32
C ILE A 195 17.50 -6.57 3.27
N PRO A 196 17.15 -6.92 2.04
CA PRO A 196 16.85 -5.94 1.00
C PRO A 196 15.46 -5.35 1.20
N PHE A 197 15.35 -4.06 0.89
CA PHE A 197 14.12 -3.27 0.93
C PHE A 197 14.06 -2.31 -0.26
N ARG A 198 12.90 -1.73 -0.49
CA ARG A 198 12.72 -0.54 -1.31
C ARG A 198 11.97 0.50 -0.49
N TYR A 199 12.63 1.61 -0.17
CA TYR A 199 11.97 2.70 0.54
C TYR A 199 11.02 3.48 -0.38
N VAL A 200 10.06 4.16 0.22
CA VAL A 200 9.04 4.95 -0.48
C VAL A 200 8.96 6.37 0.07
N TRP A 201 8.54 7.30 -0.79
CA TRP A 201 8.23 8.66 -0.40
C TRP A 201 6.72 8.84 -0.23
N PRO A 202 6.28 9.77 0.64
CA PRO A 202 4.85 10.07 0.80
C PRO A 202 4.14 10.41 -0.51
N SER A 203 4.77 11.21 -1.38
CA SER A 203 4.23 11.54 -2.70
C SER A 203 4.15 10.36 -3.66
N GLU A 204 5.01 9.36 -3.49
CA GLU A 204 4.96 8.11 -4.27
C GLU A 204 3.80 7.22 -3.78
N LEU A 205 3.56 7.18 -2.47
CA LEU A 205 2.38 6.50 -1.91
C LEU A 205 1.08 7.12 -2.45
N ASP A 206 0.99 8.46 -2.53
CA ASP A 206 -0.16 9.15 -3.12
C ASP A 206 -0.38 8.74 -4.57
N LEU A 207 0.70 8.70 -5.36
CA LEU A 207 0.64 8.29 -6.76
C LEU A 207 0.20 6.83 -6.91
N MET A 208 0.75 5.90 -6.09
CA MET A 208 0.34 4.50 -6.10
C MET A 208 -1.13 4.33 -5.68
N ALA A 209 -1.60 5.13 -4.73
CA ALA A 209 -3.00 5.16 -4.32
C ALA A 209 -3.91 5.60 -5.48
N GLU A 210 -3.55 6.68 -6.18
CA GLU A 210 -4.30 7.16 -7.34
C GLU A 210 -4.34 6.11 -8.46
N MET A 211 -3.20 5.46 -8.76
CA MET A 211 -3.12 4.36 -9.72
C MET A 211 -3.98 3.14 -9.34
N ALA A 212 -4.27 2.96 -8.05
CA ALA A 212 -5.16 1.92 -7.53
C ALA A 212 -6.62 2.38 -7.37
N GLY A 213 -6.97 3.60 -7.79
CA GLY A 213 -8.31 4.16 -7.65
C GLY A 213 -8.67 4.55 -6.22
N MET A 214 -7.67 4.88 -5.41
CA MET A 214 -7.82 5.42 -4.06
C MET A 214 -7.39 6.89 -4.02
N ARG A 215 -7.67 7.56 -2.92
CA ARG A 215 -7.19 8.91 -2.65
C ARG A 215 -6.74 9.03 -1.21
N LEU A 216 -5.77 9.91 -0.96
CA LEU A 216 -5.39 10.27 0.39
C LEU A 216 -6.59 10.85 1.14
N ARG A 217 -6.85 10.32 2.33
CA ARG A 217 -7.85 10.82 3.25
C ARG A 217 -7.20 11.65 4.35
N GLU A 218 -6.21 11.08 5.02
CA GLU A 218 -5.55 11.68 6.18
C GLU A 218 -4.10 11.16 6.25
N ARG A 219 -3.20 12.00 6.78
CA ARG A 219 -1.77 11.67 6.98
C ARG A 219 -1.30 12.27 8.30
N TRP A 220 -0.66 11.45 9.14
CA TRP A 220 -0.14 11.85 10.43
C TRP A 220 1.28 11.34 10.64
N SER A 221 1.99 11.91 11.60
CA SER A 221 3.33 11.45 11.98
C SER A 221 3.30 10.27 12.94
N ASP A 222 2.17 9.99 13.58
CA ASP A 222 2.01 8.87 14.51
C ASP A 222 0.56 8.38 14.66
N TRP A 223 0.36 7.37 15.48
CA TRP A 223 -0.96 6.81 15.81
C TRP A 223 -1.81 7.69 16.75
N ALA A 224 -1.21 8.71 17.37
CA ALA A 224 -1.92 9.72 18.14
C ALA A 224 -2.50 10.86 17.26
N ARG A 225 -2.25 10.81 15.96
CA ARG A 225 -2.68 11.78 14.96
C ARG A 225 -1.97 13.12 15.08
N GLU A 226 -0.70 13.11 15.45
CA GLU A 226 0.12 14.30 15.36
C GLU A 226 0.30 14.73 13.89
N PRO A 227 0.28 16.04 13.60
CA PRO A 227 0.40 16.51 12.23
C PRO A 227 1.68 16.05 11.55
N PHE A 228 1.57 15.57 10.32
CA PHE A 228 2.73 15.25 9.49
C PHE A 228 3.36 16.53 8.94
N THR A 229 4.61 16.80 9.31
CA THR A 229 5.33 18.02 8.92
C THR A 229 6.41 17.80 7.87
N GLY A 230 6.72 16.54 7.53
CA GLY A 230 7.84 16.19 6.64
C GLY A 230 9.21 16.37 7.27
N GLU A 231 9.30 16.83 8.52
CA GLU A 231 10.54 16.79 9.30
C GLU A 231 10.77 15.34 9.76
N PRO A 232 12.00 14.84 9.67
CA PRO A 232 12.33 13.51 10.17
C PRO A 232 12.23 13.55 11.69
N GLN A 233 11.05 13.31 12.22
CA GLN A 233 10.91 12.94 13.61
C GLN A 233 11.44 11.53 13.75
N ALA A 234 12.36 11.35 14.69
CA ALA A 234 13.01 10.08 14.91
C ALA A 234 11.95 8.96 15.01
N ARG A 235 11.92 8.08 14.02
CA ARG A 235 11.32 6.73 14.06
C ARG A 235 9.81 6.55 14.01
N LEU A 236 8.97 7.54 13.77
CA LEU A 236 7.54 7.26 13.63
C LEU A 236 7.12 7.30 12.17
N GLY A 237 6.46 6.24 11.78
CA GLY A 237 5.96 6.05 10.44
C GLY A 237 4.79 6.94 10.13
N LEU A 238 4.65 7.23 8.86
CA LEU A 238 3.51 7.87 8.28
C LEU A 238 2.31 6.92 8.37
N ALA A 239 1.26 7.27 9.10
CA ALA A 239 -0.01 6.57 9.06
C ALA A 239 -0.92 7.25 8.04
N GLU A 240 -1.28 6.53 6.98
CA GLU A 240 -2.13 7.04 5.90
C GLU A 240 -3.43 6.24 5.83
N ALA A 241 -4.55 6.95 5.73
CA ALA A 241 -5.81 6.36 5.37
C ALA A 241 -6.20 6.78 3.95
N LEU A 242 -6.34 5.79 3.08
CA LEU A 242 -6.66 5.95 1.66
C LEU A 242 -8.05 5.38 1.39
N ASN A 243 -8.94 6.17 0.79
CA ASN A 243 -10.28 5.72 0.48
C ASN A 243 -10.39 5.18 -0.94
N SER A 244 -11.13 4.08 -1.12
CA SER A 244 -11.56 3.64 -2.44
C SER A 244 -12.46 4.69 -3.12
N LEU A 245 -12.10 5.10 -4.34
CA LEU A 245 -12.85 6.08 -5.13
C LEU A 245 -14.12 5.52 -5.78
N ALA A 246 -14.30 4.21 -5.84
CA ALA A 246 -15.41 3.59 -6.57
C ALA A 246 -16.78 4.06 -6.08
N ALA A 247 -16.95 4.23 -4.76
CA ALA A 247 -18.21 4.73 -4.19
C ALA A 247 -18.46 6.22 -4.42
N HIS A 248 -17.39 7.04 -4.42
CA HIS A 248 -17.53 8.49 -4.62
C HIS A 248 -17.92 8.82 -6.05
N ARG A 249 -17.30 8.15 -7.04
CA ARG A 249 -17.67 8.35 -8.46
C ARG A 249 -19.10 7.94 -8.77
N ALA A 250 -19.57 6.84 -8.17
CA ALA A 250 -20.97 6.44 -8.30
C ALA A 250 -21.93 7.47 -7.66
N ALA A 251 -21.58 8.00 -6.48
CA ALA A 251 -22.37 9.02 -5.80
C ALA A 251 -22.34 10.36 -6.55
N ASP A 252 -21.19 10.79 -7.07
CA ASP A 252 -21.05 12.02 -7.86
C ASP A 252 -21.79 11.93 -9.18
N LEU A 253 -21.74 10.78 -9.88
CA LEU A 253 -22.51 10.51 -11.09
C LEU A 253 -24.02 10.51 -10.80
N LEU A 254 -24.45 9.90 -9.70
CA LEU A 254 -25.85 9.94 -9.27
C LEU A 254 -26.30 11.37 -8.94
N GLN A 255 -25.46 12.20 -8.33
CA GLN A 255 -25.76 13.61 -8.08
C GLN A 255 -25.80 14.45 -9.37
N LEU A 256 -24.90 14.20 -10.33
CA LEU A 256 -24.88 14.85 -11.63
C LEU A 256 -26.13 14.49 -12.46
N VAL A 257 -26.56 13.23 -12.43
CA VAL A 257 -27.80 12.77 -13.04
C VAL A 257 -29.02 13.38 -12.34
N ALA A 258 -29.03 13.42 -11.01
CA ALA A 258 -30.14 14.01 -10.23
C ALA A 258 -30.26 15.54 -10.43
N ARG A 259 -29.15 16.23 -10.73
CA ARG A 259 -29.13 17.67 -11.04
C ARG A 259 -29.41 17.98 -12.51
N GLY A 260 -29.67 16.97 -13.35
CA GLY A 260 -29.95 17.16 -14.80
C GLY A 260 -28.72 17.64 -15.60
N ALA A 261 -27.53 17.58 -15.03
CA ALA A 261 -26.29 18.06 -15.65
C ALA A 261 -25.75 17.08 -16.73
N VAL A 262 -26.25 15.84 -16.77
CA VAL A 262 -25.93 14.83 -17.79
C VAL A 262 -27.26 14.31 -18.40
N PRO A 263 -27.51 14.47 -19.72
CA PRO A 263 -28.68 13.92 -20.34
C PRO A 263 -28.65 12.39 -20.30
N VAL A 264 -29.71 11.79 -19.77
CA VAL A 264 -29.87 10.32 -19.61
C VAL A 264 -29.69 9.55 -20.92
N GLY A 265 -29.89 10.20 -22.09
CA GLY A 265 -29.75 9.58 -23.42
C GLY A 265 -28.33 9.31 -23.89
N GLN A 266 -27.29 9.85 -23.24
CA GLN A 266 -25.87 9.57 -23.58
C GLN A 266 -25.29 8.38 -22.82
N LEU A 267 -26.04 7.78 -21.90
CA LEU A 267 -25.62 6.68 -21.04
C LEU A 267 -26.05 5.28 -21.54
N LEU A 268 -26.59 5.18 -22.73
CA LEU A 268 -27.08 3.92 -23.28
C LEU A 268 -26.13 3.35 -24.33
N VAL A 269 -25.09 2.62 -23.89
CA VAL A 269 -24.44 1.62 -24.75
C VAL A 269 -23.95 0.42 -23.92
N GLU A 270 -24.44 -0.74 -24.37
CA GLU A 270 -24.04 -2.12 -24.13
C GLU A 270 -24.45 -2.87 -22.84
N ARG A 271 -25.58 -3.55 -23.02
CA ARG A 271 -26.07 -4.69 -22.23
C ARG A 271 -25.21 -5.93 -22.46
N GLY A 272 -24.25 -6.27 -21.61
CA GLY A 272 -23.61 -7.57 -21.83
C GLY A 272 -23.00 -8.29 -20.65
N ARG A 273 -22.56 -7.62 -19.59
CA ARG A 273 -21.67 -8.26 -18.60
C ARG A 273 -21.95 -8.04 -17.11
N LEU A 274 -23.14 -7.58 -16.73
CA LEU A 274 -23.52 -7.47 -15.31
C LEU A 274 -24.61 -8.52 -14.97
N ARG A 275 -24.22 -9.79 -14.88
CA ARG A 275 -25.01 -10.83 -14.21
C ARG A 275 -24.41 -11.07 -12.83
N GLY A 276 -25.10 -10.64 -11.78
CA GLY A 276 -24.80 -11.11 -10.42
C GLY A 276 -24.83 -10.09 -9.29
N LEU A 277 -25.83 -9.21 -9.20
CA LEU A 277 -26.14 -8.52 -7.96
C LEU A 277 -27.63 -8.73 -7.61
N PRO A 278 -27.95 -9.23 -6.39
CA PRO A 278 -29.35 -9.47 -6.00
C PRO A 278 -30.06 -8.16 -5.67
N GLY A 279 -31.30 -8.12 -6.09
CA GLY A 279 -32.17 -6.96 -6.07
C GLY A 279 -32.60 -6.46 -4.70
N GLN A 280 -32.72 -5.17 -4.67
CA GLN A 280 -33.80 -4.43 -3.98
C GLN A 280 -33.82 -3.04 -4.58
N LEU A 281 -34.76 -2.75 -5.52
CA LEU A 281 -35.07 -1.37 -5.89
C LEU A 281 -36.15 -1.31 -6.98
N GLY A 282 -37.38 -1.01 -6.55
CA GLY A 282 -38.49 -0.76 -7.43
C GLY A 282 -38.39 0.58 -8.17
N ARG A 283 -38.80 0.60 -9.44
CA ARG A 283 -39.11 1.74 -10.32
C ARG A 283 -38.00 2.76 -10.71
N ALA A 284 -36.74 2.54 -10.32
CA ALA A 284 -35.60 3.32 -10.84
C ALA A 284 -34.62 2.45 -11.65
N GLU A 285 -34.99 1.25 -12.05
CA GLU A 285 -34.10 0.24 -12.65
C GLU A 285 -33.47 0.67 -13.98
N GLY A 286 -34.17 1.42 -14.82
CA GLY A 286 -33.61 1.88 -16.09
C GLY A 286 -32.49 2.89 -15.98
N CYS A 287 -32.52 3.78 -14.99
CA CYS A 287 -31.45 4.77 -14.74
C CYS A 287 -30.24 4.18 -14.02
N ARG A 288 -30.45 3.14 -13.20
CA ARG A 288 -29.36 2.50 -12.42
C ARG A 288 -28.45 1.63 -13.27
N VAL A 289 -29.01 0.88 -14.21
CA VAL A 289 -28.22 0.04 -15.12
C VAL A 289 -27.33 0.93 -16.00
N ALA A 290 -27.86 2.05 -16.52
CA ALA A 290 -27.10 2.97 -17.35
C ALA A 290 -25.95 3.68 -16.61
N VAL A 291 -26.12 3.99 -15.32
CA VAL A 291 -25.05 4.60 -14.49
C VAL A 291 -23.96 3.60 -14.12
N LEU A 292 -24.34 2.36 -13.83
CA LEU A 292 -23.38 1.28 -13.55
C LEU A 292 -22.58 0.89 -14.80
N ASP A 293 -23.20 0.89 -15.98
CA ASP A 293 -22.52 0.64 -17.25
C ASP A 293 -21.56 1.78 -17.61
N ALA A 294 -21.92 3.04 -17.35
CA ALA A 294 -21.04 4.18 -17.58
C ALA A 294 -19.82 4.19 -16.65
N VAL A 295 -20.00 3.80 -15.39
CA VAL A 295 -18.89 3.65 -14.41
C VAL A 295 -17.98 2.49 -14.80
N ALA A 296 -18.54 1.36 -15.25
CA ALA A 296 -17.75 0.22 -15.72
C ALA A 296 -16.95 0.56 -16.97
N HIS A 297 -17.53 1.29 -17.92
CA HIS A 297 -16.86 1.72 -19.15
C HIS A 297 -15.73 2.73 -18.90
N GLU A 298 -15.90 3.65 -17.95
CA GLU A 298 -14.85 4.60 -17.58
C GLU A 298 -13.70 3.92 -16.82
N VAL A 299 -14.00 2.90 -16.03
CA VAL A 299 -13.00 2.04 -15.38
C VAL A 299 -12.24 1.20 -16.38
N GLU A 300 -12.92 0.58 -17.37
CA GLU A 300 -12.28 -0.19 -18.45
C GLU A 300 -11.47 0.71 -19.40
N ALA A 301 -11.95 1.89 -19.77
CA ALA A 301 -11.23 2.82 -20.64
C ALA A 301 -9.93 3.33 -20.00
N ARG A 302 -9.89 3.51 -18.70
CA ARG A 302 -8.66 3.89 -17.98
C ARG A 302 -7.70 2.73 -17.77
N HIS A 303 -8.16 1.48 -17.76
CA HIS A 303 -7.30 0.30 -17.75
C HIS A 303 -6.74 -0.06 -19.14
N ALA A 304 -7.43 0.34 -20.22
CA ALA A 304 -7.00 0.13 -21.60
C ALA A 304 -6.12 1.26 -22.17
N GLY A 305 -6.02 2.38 -21.49
CA GLY A 305 -5.46 3.63 -22.03
C GLY A 305 -3.97 3.87 -21.82
N PHE A 306 -3.11 2.85 -21.80
CA PHE A 306 -1.67 3.02 -22.02
C PHE A 306 -1.20 2.24 -23.22
N GLY A 307 -1.76 2.60 -24.38
CA GLY A 307 -1.19 2.31 -25.67
C GLY A 307 -1.14 3.61 -26.45
N VAL A 308 -0.01 4.29 -26.46
CA VAL A 308 0.23 5.42 -27.36
C VAL A 308 0.29 4.86 -28.78
N VAL A 309 -0.80 4.96 -29.51
CA VAL A 309 -0.79 4.85 -30.97
C VAL A 309 -1.01 6.24 -31.53
N ALA A 310 0.08 6.86 -31.93
CA ALA A 310 0.06 8.03 -32.78
C ALA A 310 -0.44 7.59 -34.16
N LEU A 311 -1.71 7.83 -34.47
CA LEU A 311 -2.20 7.82 -35.85
C LEU A 311 -2.14 9.24 -36.38
N GLY A 312 -1.09 9.52 -37.15
CA GLY A 312 -0.98 10.70 -37.98
C GLY A 312 -2.09 10.71 -39.01
N ARG A 313 -2.89 11.77 -39.03
CA ARG A 313 -3.56 12.23 -40.25
C ARG A 313 -2.82 13.44 -40.78
N GLY A 314 -2.33 13.27 -41.97
CA GLY A 314 -1.59 14.27 -42.73
C GLY A 314 -2.41 15.54 -42.97
N PHE A 315 -1.72 16.64 -42.86
CA PHE A 315 -2.06 17.88 -43.59
C PHE A 315 -0.87 18.29 -44.47
N VAL A 316 -1.15 18.39 -45.73
CA VAL A 316 -0.23 18.84 -46.77
C VAL A 316 -0.15 20.37 -46.70
N GLY A 317 1.02 20.92 -46.78
CA GLY A 317 1.14 22.33 -47.17
C GLY A 317 2.39 23.08 -46.70
N HIS A 318 3.37 23.09 -47.54
CA HIS A 318 4.33 24.16 -47.91
C HIS A 318 5.24 24.83 -46.87
N GLY A 319 6.54 24.75 -47.18
CA GLY A 319 7.49 25.85 -47.01
C GLY A 319 8.62 25.62 -46.02
N ALA A 320 9.75 25.15 -46.49
CA ALA A 320 11.03 25.33 -45.82
C ALA A 320 11.49 26.80 -45.90
N PRO A 321 12.41 27.28 -45.06
CA PRO A 321 13.80 27.02 -45.38
C PRO A 321 14.75 26.68 -44.22
N SER A 322 15.82 26.05 -44.62
CA SER A 322 17.07 25.71 -43.97
C SER A 322 17.70 26.79 -43.09
N LEU A 323 18.31 26.42 -41.97
CA LEU A 323 19.54 27.03 -41.48
C LEU A 323 20.49 25.97 -40.87
N VAL A 324 21.69 26.06 -41.31
CA VAL A 324 22.88 25.23 -41.15
C VAL A 324 23.52 25.46 -39.76
N PRO A 325 24.30 24.54 -39.19
CA PRO A 325 24.83 24.61 -37.83
C PRO A 325 26.10 25.44 -37.72
N ALA A 326 26.27 26.06 -36.57
CA ALA A 326 27.55 26.69 -36.19
C ALA A 326 28.27 25.80 -35.15
N HIS A 327 29.47 25.37 -35.58
CA HIS A 327 30.52 24.82 -34.71
C HIS A 327 30.98 25.83 -33.66
N CYS A 328 31.27 25.36 -32.43
CA CYS A 328 32.38 25.90 -31.65
C CYS A 328 33.04 24.76 -30.88
N ALA A 329 34.31 24.56 -31.15
CA ALA A 329 35.24 23.70 -30.44
C ALA A 329 36.03 24.52 -29.38
N PRO A 330 36.96 23.94 -28.63
CA PRO A 330 37.11 24.06 -27.17
C PRO A 330 38.16 25.07 -26.73
N GLN A 331 38.06 25.48 -25.47
CA GLN A 331 39.22 25.72 -24.60
C GLN A 331 38.93 25.20 -23.21
#